data_714427f23a5854368f5479305c748d7e
#
_entry.id   714427f23a5854368f5479305c748d7e
#
_cell.length_a   1.000
_cell.length_b   1.000
_cell.length_c   1.000
_cell.angle_alpha   90.00
_cell.angle_beta   90.00
_cell.angle_gamma   90.00
#
_symmetry.space_group_name_H-M   'P 1'
#
loop_
_entity.id
_entity.type
_entity.pdbx_description
1 polymer ?
#
loop_
_entity_poly.entity_id
_entity_poly.type
_entity_poly.pdbx_seq_one_letter_code
_entity_poly.pdbx_strand_id
1 'polypeptide(L)'
;MESIRMVIDWVNNLLWGKNILVVMLIGTALYFTVRTRFMQFRLFGDIIRILKDNKTNDKDGVSSLETFFLGTACRVGAGNISGVVAAVSIGGPGALFWMWLVALLGASTSFVESSLAVIYRTKIKDGVYKGGTPWIIEKRLNMRWLGAIYVIASIICYVGVIQVMSNSVTESILSAYGNGINSFISSIGVTNILGSRADVKFVSIVLTLVVVYIIFGKGKKDAIISALNKIVPIMAILYLIVVAYVIITNITGIPQMITNIFYQAFGGKEFLGGAIGGVIMQGVRRGLFSNEAGSGNSNYAAAIVDIEDPAKQGMVQALGVFVDTLVVCSATSFVILLADADKVAGFSGMTLFQEAMKTHVGWIGIPFTVVVLFFFSLSTILGVTYYGKNAMSFLSEKTVLDKLYHLLVVWMVYIGGIEQNFFVWSLADFGLGIMTVINIICIIPISKVAIDHLKTYEVKLKNNR
;
A
#
# COMPACT_ATOMS: atom_id res chain seq x y z
N MET A 1 15.42 -24.16 -1.79
CA MET A 1 14.91 -22.83 -2.23
C MET A 1 14.05 -22.91 -3.49
N GLU A 2 14.42 -23.71 -4.49
CA GLU A 2 13.62 -23.88 -5.74
C GLU A 2 12.21 -24.42 -5.48
N SER A 3 12.05 -25.42 -4.60
CA SER A 3 10.71 -25.94 -4.26
C SER A 3 9.77 -24.89 -3.67
N ILE A 4 10.29 -23.98 -2.85
CA ILE A 4 9.49 -22.88 -2.27
C ILE A 4 9.09 -21.89 -3.36
N ARG A 5 10.00 -21.52 -4.25
CA ARG A 5 9.72 -20.65 -5.40
C ARG A 5 8.63 -21.26 -6.29
N MET A 6 8.74 -22.54 -6.62
CA MET A 6 7.72 -23.25 -7.41
C MET A 6 6.32 -23.18 -6.77
N VAL A 7 6.21 -23.34 -5.44
CA VAL A 7 4.94 -23.25 -4.73
C VAL A 7 4.37 -21.81 -4.80
N ILE A 8 5.22 -20.81 -4.56
CA ILE A 8 4.84 -19.41 -4.63
C ILE A 8 4.34 -19.06 -6.04
N ASP A 9 5.07 -19.44 -7.07
CA ASP A 9 4.73 -19.15 -8.46
C ASP A 9 3.47 -19.91 -8.91
N TRP A 10 3.28 -21.16 -8.45
CA TRP A 10 2.06 -21.92 -8.73
C TRP A 10 0.82 -21.25 -8.12
N VAL A 11 0.90 -20.83 -6.84
CA VAL A 11 -0.22 -20.13 -6.17
C VAL A 11 -0.47 -18.77 -6.83
N ASN A 12 0.58 -18.01 -7.13
CA ASN A 12 0.44 -16.74 -7.83
C ASN A 12 -0.22 -16.92 -9.21
N ASN A 13 0.18 -17.93 -9.96
CA ASN A 13 -0.46 -18.23 -11.24
C ASN A 13 -1.93 -18.64 -11.06
N LEU A 14 -2.25 -19.42 -10.02
CA LEU A 14 -3.64 -19.79 -9.72
C LEU A 14 -4.48 -18.56 -9.37
N LEU A 15 -4.02 -17.73 -8.46
CA LEU A 15 -4.80 -16.61 -7.93
C LEU A 15 -4.85 -15.41 -8.88
N TRP A 16 -3.70 -15.03 -9.41
CA TRP A 16 -3.56 -13.87 -10.30
C TRP A 16 -3.62 -14.26 -11.79
N GLY A 17 -2.81 -15.23 -12.20
CA GLY A 17 -2.71 -15.63 -13.62
C GLY A 17 -4.02 -16.17 -14.19
N LYS A 18 -4.84 -16.87 -13.39
CA LYS A 18 -6.19 -17.32 -13.77
C LYS A 18 -7.29 -16.31 -13.45
N ASN A 19 -6.94 -15.09 -13.06
CA ASN A 19 -7.85 -13.98 -12.74
C ASN A 19 -8.86 -14.25 -11.61
N ILE A 20 -8.64 -15.26 -10.75
CA ILE A 20 -9.54 -15.58 -9.64
C ILE A 20 -9.68 -14.37 -8.71
N LEU A 21 -8.56 -13.78 -8.29
CA LEU A 21 -8.57 -12.59 -7.44
C LEU A 21 -9.17 -11.37 -8.14
N VAL A 22 -8.94 -11.20 -9.45
CA VAL A 22 -9.52 -10.11 -10.22
C VAL A 22 -11.04 -10.17 -10.15
N VAL A 23 -11.63 -11.35 -10.42
CA VAL A 23 -13.08 -11.56 -10.36
C VAL A 23 -13.61 -11.39 -8.93
N MET A 24 -12.92 -11.94 -7.92
CA MET A 24 -13.33 -11.81 -6.52
C MET A 24 -13.31 -10.34 -6.06
N LEU A 25 -12.27 -9.59 -6.38
CA LEU A 25 -12.12 -8.19 -5.97
C LEU A 25 -13.17 -7.29 -6.63
N ILE A 26 -13.30 -7.36 -7.96
CA ILE A 26 -14.28 -6.55 -8.70
C ILE A 26 -15.71 -6.94 -8.28
N GLY A 27 -15.99 -8.24 -8.19
CA GLY A 27 -17.31 -8.73 -7.79
C GLY A 27 -17.70 -8.29 -6.39
N THR A 28 -16.78 -8.42 -5.42
CA THR A 28 -17.00 -7.96 -4.03
C THR A 28 -17.16 -6.44 -3.94
N ALA A 29 -16.33 -5.70 -4.66
CA ALA A 29 -16.38 -4.25 -4.68
C ALA A 29 -17.70 -3.73 -5.32
N LEU A 30 -18.18 -4.34 -6.38
CA LEU A 30 -19.49 -4.07 -6.97
C LEU A 30 -20.62 -4.42 -6.00
N TYR A 31 -20.58 -5.61 -5.38
CA TYR A 31 -21.56 -6.03 -4.40
C TYR A 31 -21.67 -5.03 -3.25
N PHE A 32 -20.56 -4.62 -2.64
CA PHE A 32 -20.60 -3.65 -1.55
C PHE A 32 -20.96 -2.24 -2.01
N THR A 33 -20.53 -1.81 -3.18
CA THR A 33 -20.92 -0.50 -3.74
C THR A 33 -22.45 -0.41 -3.87
N VAL A 34 -23.10 -1.44 -4.40
CA VAL A 34 -24.57 -1.48 -4.52
C VAL A 34 -25.23 -1.58 -3.15
N ARG A 35 -24.75 -2.46 -2.27
CA ARG A 35 -25.32 -2.68 -0.93
C ARG A 35 -25.21 -1.47 -0.02
N THR A 36 -24.16 -0.66 -0.15
CA THR A 36 -23.97 0.60 0.58
C THR A 36 -24.58 1.81 -0.14
N ARG A 37 -25.28 1.58 -1.28
CA ARG A 37 -25.90 2.62 -2.10
C ARG A 37 -24.90 3.68 -2.53
N PHE A 38 -23.74 3.27 -3.03
CA PHE A 38 -22.68 4.17 -3.50
C PHE A 38 -22.22 5.17 -2.43
N MET A 39 -22.09 4.73 -1.17
CA MET A 39 -21.78 5.59 -0.03
C MET A 39 -20.50 6.40 -0.23
N GLN A 40 -19.48 5.83 -0.88
CA GLN A 40 -18.19 6.47 -1.14
C GLN A 40 -18.30 7.76 -1.97
N PHE A 41 -19.35 7.90 -2.78
CA PHE A 41 -19.66 9.13 -3.53
C PHE A 41 -20.67 9.99 -2.79
N ARG A 42 -21.75 9.40 -2.30
CA ARG A 42 -22.88 10.09 -1.70
C ARG A 42 -22.54 10.76 -0.37
N LEU A 43 -21.65 10.17 0.42
CA LEU A 43 -21.22 10.68 1.72
C LEU A 43 -19.81 11.29 1.70
N PHE A 44 -19.26 11.60 0.52
CA PHE A 44 -17.91 12.13 0.40
C PHE A 44 -17.68 13.41 1.22
N GLY A 45 -18.65 14.32 1.22
CA GLY A 45 -18.58 15.54 2.03
C GLY A 45 -18.58 15.28 3.55
N ASP A 46 -19.28 14.23 4.00
CA ASP A 46 -19.31 13.85 5.41
C ASP A 46 -17.98 13.19 5.83
N ILE A 47 -17.32 12.44 4.93
CA ILE A 47 -15.99 11.87 5.17
C ILE A 47 -14.98 12.99 5.49
N ILE A 48 -14.98 14.05 4.70
CA ILE A 48 -14.09 15.21 4.94
C ILE A 48 -14.40 15.89 6.28
N ARG A 49 -15.69 15.97 6.65
CA ARG A 49 -16.11 16.53 7.94
C ARG A 49 -15.60 15.71 9.12
N ILE A 50 -15.69 14.36 9.04
CA ILE A 50 -15.19 13.45 10.09
C ILE A 50 -13.70 13.67 10.35
N LEU A 51 -12.89 13.82 9.30
CA LEU A 51 -11.47 14.08 9.44
C LEU A 51 -11.15 15.42 10.10
N LYS A 52 -11.97 16.46 9.82
CA LYS A 52 -11.80 17.79 10.42
C LYS A 52 -12.16 17.81 11.90
N ASP A 53 -13.18 17.04 12.31
CA ASP A 53 -13.63 17.00 13.72
C ASP A 53 -12.59 16.38 14.65
N ASN A 54 -11.77 15.48 14.18
CA ASN A 54 -10.55 14.87 14.81
C ASN A 54 -10.60 14.74 16.35
N LYS A 55 -11.77 14.42 16.92
CA LYS A 55 -11.97 14.28 18.36
C LYS A 55 -11.71 12.84 18.80
N THR A 56 -11.06 12.67 19.95
CA THR A 56 -10.94 11.40 20.67
C THR A 56 -11.80 11.45 21.92
N ASN A 57 -12.30 10.30 22.37
CA ASN A 57 -13.03 10.20 23.64
C ASN A 57 -12.10 10.24 24.83
N ASP A 58 -10.91 9.69 24.69
CA ASP A 58 -9.89 9.57 25.75
C ASP A 58 -8.59 10.27 25.37
N LYS A 59 -7.81 10.71 26.40
CA LYS A 59 -6.51 11.39 26.20
C LYS A 59 -5.46 10.49 25.54
N ASP A 60 -5.52 9.18 25.77
CA ASP A 60 -4.61 8.17 25.20
C ASP A 60 -5.17 7.57 23.89
N GLY A 61 -6.33 8.03 23.42
CA GLY A 61 -7.03 7.53 22.25
C GLY A 61 -6.39 7.98 20.95
N VAL A 62 -6.43 7.11 19.94
CA VAL A 62 -5.96 7.42 18.58
C VAL A 62 -7.10 8.02 17.77
N SER A 63 -6.89 9.18 17.20
CA SER A 63 -7.91 9.90 16.43
C SER A 63 -8.14 9.31 15.03
N SER A 64 -9.26 9.70 14.41
CA SER A 64 -9.56 9.32 13.02
C SER A 64 -8.50 9.81 12.03
N LEU A 65 -7.93 11.00 12.26
CA LEU A 65 -6.88 11.55 11.42
C LEU A 65 -5.55 10.78 11.57
N GLU A 66 -5.20 10.39 12.79
CA GLU A 66 -4.01 9.58 13.04
C GLU A 66 -4.12 8.18 12.41
N THR A 67 -5.30 7.56 12.50
CA THR A 67 -5.55 6.27 11.83
C THR A 67 -5.61 6.40 10.31
N PHE A 68 -6.06 7.55 9.79
CA PHE A 68 -5.96 7.86 8.38
C PHE A 68 -4.51 7.97 7.92
N PHE A 69 -3.65 8.70 8.66
CA PHE A 69 -2.23 8.78 8.33
C PHE A 69 -1.50 7.44 8.47
N LEU A 70 -1.82 6.65 9.49
CA LEU A 70 -1.27 5.30 9.63
C LEU A 70 -1.66 4.41 8.44
N GLY A 71 -2.95 4.37 8.08
CA GLY A 71 -3.43 3.64 6.92
C GLY A 71 -2.83 4.16 5.61
N THR A 72 -2.70 5.49 5.47
CA THR A 72 -2.07 6.11 4.31
C THR A 72 -0.58 5.80 4.24
N ALA A 73 0.13 5.76 5.37
CA ALA A 73 1.54 5.38 5.42
C ALA A 73 1.82 3.97 4.88
N CYS A 74 0.91 3.03 5.13
CA CYS A 74 1.02 1.67 4.63
C CYS A 74 0.70 1.59 3.13
N ARG A 75 -0.27 2.36 2.66
CA ARG A 75 -0.70 2.42 1.26
C ARG A 75 0.27 3.24 0.40
N VAL A 76 0.53 4.50 0.80
CA VAL A 76 1.39 5.44 0.05
C VAL A 76 2.86 5.13 0.33
N GLY A 77 3.44 4.27 -0.49
CA GLY A 77 4.80 3.80 -0.39
C GLY A 77 5.49 3.69 -1.75
N ALA A 78 6.62 3.00 -1.79
CA ALA A 78 7.29 2.72 -3.07
C ALA A 78 6.37 1.98 -4.06
N GLY A 79 5.33 1.26 -3.57
CA GLY A 79 4.33 0.62 -4.41
C GLY A 79 3.59 1.59 -5.34
N ASN A 80 3.36 2.84 -4.89
CA ASN A 80 2.73 3.89 -5.71
C ASN A 80 3.67 4.43 -6.80
N ILE A 81 4.96 4.18 -6.70
CA ILE A 81 5.93 4.53 -7.74
C ILE A 81 6.34 3.27 -8.49
N SER A 82 7.06 2.34 -7.86
CA SER A 82 7.57 1.13 -8.53
C SER A 82 6.46 0.19 -9.02
N GLY A 83 5.35 0.06 -8.24
CA GLY A 83 4.19 -0.72 -8.64
C GLY A 83 3.45 -0.11 -9.82
N VAL A 84 3.29 1.22 -9.84
CA VAL A 84 2.67 1.94 -10.96
C VAL A 84 3.57 1.90 -12.21
N VAL A 85 4.88 2.09 -12.04
CA VAL A 85 5.85 1.90 -13.13
C VAL A 85 5.72 0.50 -13.73
N ALA A 86 5.67 -0.55 -12.88
CA ALA A 86 5.48 -1.92 -13.36
C ALA A 86 4.13 -2.12 -14.04
N ALA A 87 3.03 -1.53 -13.51
CA ALA A 87 1.70 -1.61 -14.13
C ALA A 87 1.68 -0.98 -15.52
N VAL A 88 2.24 0.22 -15.67
CA VAL A 88 2.30 0.94 -16.95
C VAL A 88 3.27 0.28 -17.94
N SER A 89 4.43 -0.20 -17.47
CA SER A 89 5.42 -0.86 -18.34
C SER A 89 4.95 -2.20 -18.88
N ILE A 90 4.22 -3.00 -18.07
CA ILE A 90 3.78 -4.35 -18.46
C ILE A 90 2.37 -4.33 -19.06
N GLY A 91 1.47 -3.56 -18.43
CA GLY A 91 0.05 -3.48 -18.82
C GLY A 91 -0.28 -2.30 -19.74
N GLY A 92 0.70 -1.44 -20.04
CA GLY A 92 0.48 -0.22 -20.79
C GLY A 92 -0.32 0.85 -20.01
N PRO A 93 -0.55 2.03 -20.60
CA PRO A 93 -1.35 3.12 -20.02
C PRO A 93 -2.74 2.70 -19.54
N GLY A 94 -3.37 1.72 -20.21
CA GLY A 94 -4.69 1.20 -19.86
C GLY A 94 -4.78 0.55 -18.48
N ALA A 95 -3.67 0.07 -17.92
CA ALA A 95 -3.64 -0.47 -16.56
C ALA A 95 -4.09 0.56 -15.51
N LEU A 96 -3.82 1.85 -15.73
CA LEU A 96 -4.25 2.92 -14.83
C LEU A 96 -5.78 3.03 -14.75
N PHE A 97 -6.50 2.84 -15.85
CA PHE A 97 -7.97 2.81 -15.82
C PHE A 97 -8.49 1.70 -14.88
N TRP A 98 -7.91 0.52 -14.92
CA TRP A 98 -8.30 -0.60 -14.06
C TRP A 98 -7.89 -0.37 -12.60
N MET A 99 -6.78 0.32 -12.34
CA MET A 99 -6.44 0.79 -11.00
C MET A 99 -7.51 1.76 -10.47
N TRP A 100 -7.95 2.74 -11.27
CA TRP A 100 -9.03 3.66 -10.90
C TRP A 100 -10.34 2.93 -10.60
N LEU A 101 -10.73 2.00 -11.47
CA LEU A 101 -11.96 1.22 -11.29
C LEU A 101 -11.96 0.45 -9.98
N VAL A 102 -10.85 -0.24 -9.68
CA VAL A 102 -10.70 -0.99 -8.43
C VAL A 102 -10.71 -0.07 -7.22
N ALA A 103 -10.13 1.12 -7.29
CA ALA A 103 -10.17 2.10 -6.20
C ALA A 103 -11.57 2.67 -5.98
N LEU A 104 -12.25 3.09 -7.06
CA LEU A 104 -13.61 3.65 -7.01
C LEU A 104 -14.62 2.68 -6.40
N LEU A 105 -14.56 1.43 -6.80
CA LEU A 105 -15.43 0.37 -6.29
C LEU A 105 -14.93 -0.17 -4.95
N GLY A 106 -13.63 -0.43 -4.82
CA GLY A 106 -13.00 -1.03 -3.66
C GLY A 106 -13.07 -0.17 -2.39
N ALA A 107 -13.27 1.15 -2.52
CA ALA A 107 -13.52 2.02 -1.37
C ALA A 107 -14.72 1.55 -0.53
N SER A 108 -15.76 0.96 -1.15
CA SER A 108 -16.89 0.36 -0.44
C SER A 108 -16.50 -0.91 0.30
N THR A 109 -15.57 -1.70 -0.24
CA THR A 109 -15.01 -2.88 0.45
C THR A 109 -14.21 -2.44 1.66
N SER A 110 -13.32 -1.45 1.49
CA SER A 110 -12.53 -0.87 2.59
C SER A 110 -13.42 -0.30 3.69
N PHE A 111 -14.55 0.34 3.33
CA PHE A 111 -15.57 0.77 4.29
C PHE A 111 -16.10 -0.38 5.13
N VAL A 112 -16.55 -1.47 4.48
CA VAL A 112 -17.16 -2.62 5.17
C VAL A 112 -16.16 -3.29 6.10
N GLU A 113 -14.97 -3.64 5.59
CA GLU A 113 -13.95 -4.34 6.36
C GLU A 113 -13.45 -3.51 7.55
N SER A 114 -13.25 -2.20 7.36
CA SER A 114 -12.79 -1.30 8.42
C SER A 114 -13.86 -1.01 9.47
N SER A 115 -15.14 -0.91 9.07
CA SER A 115 -16.25 -0.81 10.02
C SER A 115 -16.36 -2.07 10.89
N LEU A 116 -16.23 -3.27 10.27
CA LEU A 116 -16.20 -4.54 11.00
C LEU A 116 -15.01 -4.61 11.97
N ALA A 117 -13.85 -4.07 11.58
CA ALA A 117 -12.68 -4.04 12.45
C ALA A 117 -12.92 -3.23 13.74
N VAL A 118 -13.63 -2.13 13.65
CA VAL A 118 -14.04 -1.33 14.82
C VAL A 118 -15.07 -2.07 15.67
N ILE A 119 -16.06 -2.72 15.04
CA ILE A 119 -17.13 -3.46 15.75
C ILE A 119 -16.56 -4.63 16.54
N TYR A 120 -15.62 -5.38 15.97
CA TYR A 120 -15.08 -6.61 16.57
C TYR A 120 -13.71 -6.43 17.25
N ARG A 121 -13.24 -5.20 17.45
CA ARG A 121 -12.01 -4.91 18.20
C ARG A 121 -12.09 -5.34 19.66
N THR A 122 -10.93 -5.40 20.32
CA THR A 122 -10.81 -5.67 21.75
C THR A 122 -10.29 -4.43 22.46
N LYS A 123 -11.00 -3.98 23.49
CA LYS A 123 -10.56 -2.91 24.36
C LYS A 123 -9.48 -3.44 25.31
N ILE A 124 -8.33 -2.79 25.35
CA ILE A 124 -7.21 -3.13 26.24
C ILE A 124 -7.26 -2.29 27.52
N LYS A 125 -7.42 -0.98 27.34
CA LYS A 125 -7.67 0.04 28.37
C LYS A 125 -8.45 1.19 27.74
N ASP A 126 -8.78 2.20 28.51
CA ASP A 126 -9.49 3.37 28.00
C ASP A 126 -8.70 4.03 26.85
N GLY A 127 -9.39 4.29 25.73
CA GLY A 127 -8.82 4.82 24.51
C GLY A 127 -7.88 3.89 23.73
N VAL A 128 -7.53 2.70 24.25
CA VAL A 128 -6.58 1.76 23.61
C VAL A 128 -7.27 0.48 23.17
N TYR A 129 -7.19 0.19 21.89
CA TYR A 129 -7.84 -0.96 21.26
C TYR A 129 -6.84 -1.80 20.45
N LYS A 130 -7.17 -3.09 20.31
CA LYS A 130 -6.54 -4.05 19.37
C LYS A 130 -7.60 -4.67 18.49
N GLY A 131 -7.26 -4.93 17.25
CA GLY A 131 -8.19 -5.57 16.31
C GLY A 131 -7.59 -5.71 14.94
N GLY A 132 -8.44 -6.12 14.01
CA GLY A 132 -8.10 -6.39 12.61
C GLY A 132 -8.84 -7.63 12.13
N THR A 133 -8.56 -8.06 10.91
CA THR A 133 -9.24 -9.21 10.29
C THR A 133 -9.24 -10.49 11.14
N PRO A 134 -8.15 -10.92 11.80
CA PRO A 134 -8.19 -12.15 12.59
C PRO A 134 -9.15 -12.08 13.78
N TRP A 135 -9.33 -10.89 14.41
CA TRP A 135 -10.33 -10.72 15.48
C TRP A 135 -11.77 -10.76 14.94
N ILE A 136 -12.01 -10.25 13.73
CA ILE A 136 -13.31 -10.37 13.06
C ILE A 136 -13.64 -11.84 12.84
N ILE A 137 -12.70 -12.62 12.29
CA ILE A 137 -12.84 -14.05 12.02
C ILE A 137 -13.11 -14.82 13.31
N GLU A 138 -12.32 -14.60 14.37
CA GLU A 138 -12.49 -15.28 15.64
C GLU A 138 -13.83 -14.93 16.30
N LYS A 139 -14.12 -13.66 16.50
CA LYS A 139 -15.28 -13.21 17.28
C LYS A 139 -16.61 -13.42 16.58
N ARG A 140 -16.65 -13.36 15.25
CA ARG A 140 -17.91 -13.43 14.50
C ARG A 140 -18.14 -14.80 13.86
N LEU A 141 -17.10 -15.47 13.40
CA LEU A 141 -17.19 -16.77 12.74
C LEU A 141 -16.79 -17.93 13.67
N ASN A 142 -16.26 -17.64 14.85
CA ASN A 142 -15.75 -18.60 15.82
C ASN A 142 -14.65 -19.53 15.23
N MET A 143 -13.84 -18.99 14.31
CA MET A 143 -12.82 -19.76 13.56
C MET A 143 -11.41 -19.20 13.87
N ARG A 144 -10.95 -19.33 15.13
CA ARG A 144 -9.62 -18.85 15.55
C ARG A 144 -8.48 -19.40 14.67
N TRP A 145 -8.58 -20.66 14.24
CA TRP A 145 -7.59 -21.29 13.37
C TRP A 145 -7.46 -20.58 12.02
N LEU A 146 -8.59 -20.13 11.42
CA LEU A 146 -8.57 -19.38 10.16
C LEU A 146 -8.00 -17.98 10.36
N GLY A 147 -8.27 -17.33 11.52
CA GLY A 147 -7.61 -16.12 11.94
C GLY A 147 -6.09 -16.26 12.04
N ALA A 148 -5.61 -17.41 12.58
CA ALA A 148 -4.17 -17.69 12.64
C ALA A 148 -3.55 -17.89 11.24
N ILE A 149 -4.24 -18.58 10.33
CA ILE A 149 -3.78 -18.70 8.92
C ILE A 149 -3.72 -17.32 8.25
N TYR A 150 -4.72 -16.46 8.48
CA TYR A 150 -4.70 -15.10 7.98
C TYR A 150 -3.47 -14.32 8.51
N VAL A 151 -3.14 -14.43 9.79
CA VAL A 151 -1.94 -13.80 10.36
C VAL A 151 -0.66 -14.32 9.70
N ILE A 152 -0.53 -15.62 9.48
CA ILE A 152 0.64 -16.20 8.79
C ILE A 152 0.75 -15.63 7.37
N ALA A 153 -0.35 -15.61 6.61
CA ALA A 153 -0.38 -15.03 5.27
C ALA A 153 -0.01 -13.53 5.28
N SER A 154 -0.50 -12.78 6.30
CA SER A 154 -0.15 -11.37 6.49
C SER A 154 1.34 -11.17 6.74
N ILE A 155 1.97 -11.98 7.59
CA ILE A 155 3.42 -11.89 7.85
C ILE A 155 4.23 -12.19 6.60
N ILE A 156 3.84 -13.20 5.81
CA ILE A 156 4.49 -13.50 4.52
C ILE A 156 4.35 -12.30 3.56
N CYS A 157 3.16 -11.71 3.49
CA CYS A 157 2.92 -10.49 2.71
C CYS A 157 3.84 -9.34 3.16
N TYR A 158 3.89 -9.07 4.46
CA TYR A 158 4.70 -7.97 5.02
C TYR A 158 6.20 -8.18 4.80
N VAL A 159 6.69 -9.41 4.91
CA VAL A 159 8.06 -9.78 4.54
C VAL A 159 8.33 -9.39 3.07
N GLY A 160 7.44 -9.76 2.16
CA GLY A 160 7.56 -9.41 0.74
C GLY A 160 7.49 -7.89 0.51
N VAL A 161 6.53 -7.21 1.15
CA VAL A 161 6.38 -5.74 1.04
C VAL A 161 7.63 -5.02 1.53
N ILE A 162 8.18 -5.39 2.70
CA ILE A 162 9.41 -4.80 3.25
C ILE A 162 10.58 -4.98 2.26
N GLN A 163 10.69 -6.17 1.66
CA GLN A 163 11.73 -6.44 0.66
C GLN A 163 11.54 -5.58 -0.60
N VAL A 164 10.29 -5.44 -1.11
CA VAL A 164 9.98 -4.56 -2.25
C VAL A 164 10.37 -3.12 -1.95
N MET A 165 10.03 -2.61 -0.74
CA MET A 165 10.36 -1.25 -0.34
C MET A 165 11.88 -1.02 -0.29
N SER A 166 12.62 -1.94 0.36
CA SER A 166 14.08 -1.87 0.46
C SER A 166 14.75 -1.99 -0.91
N ASN A 167 14.28 -2.92 -1.75
CA ASN A 167 14.79 -3.11 -3.11
C ASN A 167 14.63 -1.85 -3.96
N SER A 168 13.43 -1.25 -3.95
CA SER A 168 13.13 -0.05 -4.72
C SER A 168 14.03 1.14 -4.33
N VAL A 169 14.31 1.32 -3.03
CA VAL A 169 15.24 2.35 -2.55
C VAL A 169 16.65 2.07 -3.02
N THR A 170 17.12 0.84 -2.86
CA THR A 170 18.48 0.44 -3.26
C THR A 170 18.67 0.61 -4.77
N GLU A 171 17.73 0.14 -5.59
CA GLU A 171 17.73 0.31 -7.04
C GLU A 171 17.77 1.79 -7.43
N SER A 172 16.93 2.62 -6.80
CA SER A 172 16.86 4.06 -7.09
C SER A 172 18.16 4.79 -6.74
N ILE A 173 18.77 4.49 -5.60
CA ILE A 173 20.04 5.10 -5.18
C ILE A 173 21.18 4.67 -6.11
N LEU A 174 21.27 3.39 -6.46
CA LEU A 174 22.32 2.86 -7.31
C LEU A 174 22.17 3.33 -8.75
N SER A 175 20.96 3.42 -9.27
CA SER A 175 20.69 4.00 -10.59
C SER A 175 21.16 5.46 -10.68
N ALA A 176 20.97 6.22 -9.60
CA ALA A 176 21.33 7.65 -9.56
C ALA A 176 22.82 7.88 -9.25
N TYR A 177 23.38 7.13 -8.31
CA TYR A 177 24.68 7.46 -7.68
C TYR A 177 25.66 6.28 -7.61
N GLY A 178 25.40 5.15 -8.27
CA GLY A 178 26.17 3.92 -8.15
C GLY A 178 27.67 4.09 -8.41
N ASN A 179 28.06 4.87 -9.43
CA ASN A 179 29.47 5.15 -9.72
C ASN A 179 30.17 5.92 -8.57
N GLY A 180 29.50 6.92 -7.99
CA GLY A 180 30.02 7.66 -6.83
C GLY A 180 30.15 6.80 -5.59
N ILE A 181 29.15 5.95 -5.33
CA ILE A 181 29.16 4.99 -4.22
C ILE A 181 30.30 4.00 -4.39
N ASN A 182 30.47 3.41 -5.56
CA ASN A 182 31.57 2.48 -5.84
C ASN A 182 32.95 3.13 -5.62
N SER A 183 33.14 4.35 -6.09
CA SER A 183 34.38 5.11 -5.85
C SER A 183 34.61 5.35 -4.35
N PHE A 184 33.57 5.75 -3.62
CA PHE A 184 33.65 6.00 -2.17
C PHE A 184 33.99 4.72 -1.38
N ILE A 185 33.25 3.62 -1.57
CA ILE A 185 33.49 2.36 -0.82
C ILE A 185 34.85 1.75 -1.15
N SER A 186 35.36 1.96 -2.38
CA SER A 186 36.70 1.54 -2.78
C SER A 186 37.77 2.35 -2.08
N SER A 187 37.58 3.69 -1.96
CA SER A 187 38.56 4.58 -1.30
C SER A 187 38.75 4.28 0.19
N ILE A 188 37.69 3.76 0.86
CA ILE A 188 37.73 3.40 2.28
C ILE A 188 37.99 1.89 2.51
N GLY A 189 38.28 1.13 1.45
CA GLY A 189 38.63 -0.30 1.54
C GLY A 189 37.46 -1.25 1.85
N VAL A 190 36.23 -0.75 1.92
CA VAL A 190 35.02 -1.53 2.25
C VAL A 190 34.66 -2.54 1.15
N THR A 191 35.05 -2.29 -0.08
CA THR A 191 34.84 -3.22 -1.21
C THR A 191 35.44 -4.60 -0.91
N ASN A 192 36.62 -4.66 -0.28
CA ASN A 192 37.29 -5.91 0.06
C ASN A 192 36.53 -6.70 1.15
N ILE A 193 35.83 -6.00 2.05
CA ILE A 193 35.06 -6.63 3.13
C ILE A 193 33.71 -7.15 2.61
N LEU A 194 33.04 -6.38 1.77
CA LEU A 194 31.70 -6.71 1.26
C LEU A 194 31.73 -7.66 0.05
N GLY A 195 32.85 -7.73 -0.68
CA GLY A 195 33.02 -8.63 -1.82
C GLY A 195 32.13 -8.27 -3.01
N SER A 196 31.58 -9.26 -3.69
CA SER A 196 30.71 -9.06 -4.86
C SER A 196 29.48 -8.24 -4.51
N ARG A 197 29.07 -7.30 -5.40
CA ARG A 197 27.97 -6.36 -5.23
C ARG A 197 28.10 -5.51 -3.95
N ALA A 198 29.32 -5.02 -3.69
CA ALA A 198 29.65 -4.25 -2.50
C ALA A 198 28.80 -2.97 -2.38
N ASP A 199 28.51 -2.29 -3.49
CA ASP A 199 27.65 -1.13 -3.60
C ASP A 199 26.22 -1.41 -3.12
N VAL A 200 25.61 -2.49 -3.61
CA VAL A 200 24.27 -2.95 -3.22
C VAL A 200 24.22 -3.26 -1.72
N LYS A 201 25.20 -4.03 -1.22
CA LYS A 201 25.29 -4.39 0.19
C LYS A 201 25.48 -3.16 1.08
N PHE A 202 26.32 -2.23 0.65
CA PHE A 202 26.57 -0.98 1.39
C PHE A 202 25.28 -0.18 1.55
N VAL A 203 24.56 0.08 0.46
CA VAL A 203 23.29 0.83 0.51
C VAL A 203 22.26 0.09 1.38
N SER A 204 22.16 -1.24 1.25
CA SER A 204 21.24 -2.06 2.06
C SER A 204 21.59 -2.01 3.55
N ILE A 205 22.87 -2.03 3.92
CA ILE A 205 23.33 -1.88 5.31
C ILE A 205 22.93 -0.50 5.85
N VAL A 206 23.19 0.58 5.12
CA VAL A 206 22.84 1.95 5.53
C VAL A 206 21.35 2.07 5.77
N LEU A 207 20.52 1.58 4.82
CA LEU A 207 19.06 1.58 4.98
C LEU A 207 18.62 0.77 6.21
N THR A 208 19.22 -0.40 6.41
CA THR A 208 18.93 -1.25 7.57
C THR A 208 19.26 -0.54 8.88
N LEU A 209 20.40 0.14 8.97
CA LEU A 209 20.78 0.91 10.17
C LEU A 209 19.80 2.05 10.46
N VAL A 210 19.30 2.74 9.44
CA VAL A 210 18.26 3.75 9.61
C VAL A 210 16.98 3.13 10.21
N VAL A 211 16.53 1.99 9.68
CA VAL A 211 15.33 1.30 10.18
C VAL A 211 15.55 0.80 11.61
N VAL A 212 16.72 0.21 11.93
CA VAL A 212 17.09 -0.20 13.28
C VAL A 212 17.03 0.96 14.25
N TYR A 213 17.62 2.11 13.88
CA TYR A 213 17.60 3.31 14.72
C TYR A 213 16.18 3.77 15.04
N ILE A 214 15.26 3.70 14.08
CA ILE A 214 13.86 4.12 14.29
C ILE A 214 13.09 3.10 15.13
N ILE A 215 13.23 1.79 14.84
CA ILE A 215 12.48 0.73 15.52
C ILE A 215 12.96 0.54 16.97
N PHE A 216 14.28 0.54 17.20
CA PHE A 216 14.88 0.26 18.51
C PHE A 216 15.37 1.51 19.23
N GLY A 217 15.32 2.69 18.59
CA GLY A 217 15.69 3.96 19.21
C GLY A 217 14.84 4.25 20.45
N LYS A 218 15.44 4.89 21.46
CA LYS A 218 14.75 5.27 22.70
C LYS A 218 13.66 6.30 22.40
N GLY A 219 12.40 5.88 22.38
CA GLY A 219 11.25 6.73 22.12
C GLY A 219 9.98 6.23 22.82
N LYS A 220 8.96 7.09 22.89
CA LYS A 220 7.65 6.85 23.48
C LYS A 220 6.98 5.61 22.86
N LYS A 221 6.05 4.99 23.60
CA LYS A 221 5.30 3.76 23.22
C LYS A 221 4.72 3.77 21.78
N ASP A 222 4.51 4.95 21.18
CA ASP A 222 3.92 5.15 19.86
C ASP A 222 4.89 5.88 18.90
N ALA A 223 6.21 5.61 19.00
CA ALA A 223 7.23 6.28 18.17
C ALA A 223 6.96 6.12 16.66
N ILE A 224 6.48 4.95 16.24
CA ILE A 224 6.14 4.67 14.84
C ILE A 224 4.99 5.57 14.40
N ILE A 225 3.85 5.60 15.10
CA ILE A 225 2.70 6.44 14.76
C ILE A 225 3.09 7.91 14.74
N SER A 226 3.85 8.38 15.75
CA SER A 226 4.32 9.77 15.82
C SER A 226 5.24 10.13 14.65
N ALA A 227 6.12 9.23 14.21
CA ALA A 227 6.97 9.44 13.05
C ALA A 227 6.13 9.51 11.76
N LEU A 228 5.19 8.58 11.58
CA LEU A 228 4.33 8.52 10.40
C LEU A 228 3.42 9.74 10.26
N ASN A 229 2.86 10.23 11.37
CA ASN A 229 2.01 11.45 11.38
C ASN A 229 2.76 12.71 10.89
N LYS A 230 4.09 12.71 10.93
CA LYS A 230 4.92 13.82 10.43
C LYS A 230 5.43 13.57 9.02
N ILE A 231 5.95 12.37 8.77
CA ILE A 231 6.60 12.01 7.50
C ILE A 231 5.58 11.99 6.37
N VAL A 232 4.43 11.32 6.57
CA VAL A 232 3.43 11.06 5.51
C VAL A 232 2.87 12.35 4.90
N PRO A 233 2.37 13.33 5.67
CA PRO A 233 1.84 14.56 5.08
C PRO A 233 2.91 15.35 4.32
N ILE A 234 4.12 15.45 4.89
CA ILE A 234 5.21 16.24 4.29
C ILE A 234 5.62 15.62 2.95
N MET A 235 5.87 14.30 2.91
CA MET A 235 6.28 13.63 1.69
C MET A 235 5.19 13.69 0.60
N ALA A 236 3.91 13.49 0.99
CA ALA A 236 2.80 13.54 0.05
C ALA A 236 2.63 14.93 -0.56
N ILE A 237 2.69 15.99 0.26
CA ILE A 237 2.57 17.36 -0.19
C ILE A 237 3.72 17.72 -1.15
N LEU A 238 4.98 17.42 -0.78
CA LEU A 238 6.14 17.68 -1.63
C LEU A 238 6.03 16.97 -2.98
N TYR A 239 5.61 15.71 -2.95
CA TYR A 239 5.40 14.92 -4.17
C TYR A 239 4.32 15.54 -5.06
N LEU A 240 3.16 15.84 -4.47
CA LEU A 240 2.02 16.41 -5.22
C LEU A 240 2.31 17.81 -5.77
N ILE A 241 3.14 18.64 -5.11
CA ILE A 241 3.57 19.94 -5.64
C ILE A 241 4.37 19.75 -6.93
N VAL A 242 5.33 18.83 -6.95
CA VAL A 242 6.13 18.56 -8.14
C VAL A 242 5.27 17.98 -9.27
N VAL A 243 4.37 17.05 -8.94
CA VAL A 243 3.45 16.49 -9.94
C VAL A 243 2.47 17.53 -10.47
N ALA A 244 1.97 18.44 -9.62
CA ALA A 244 1.14 19.57 -10.07
C ALA A 244 1.90 20.46 -11.07
N TYR A 245 3.17 20.72 -10.81
CA TYR A 245 4.05 21.41 -11.78
C TYR A 245 4.14 20.65 -13.11
N VAL A 246 4.37 19.34 -13.08
CA VAL A 246 4.40 18.49 -14.28
C VAL A 246 3.08 18.56 -15.06
N ILE A 247 1.94 18.48 -14.38
CA ILE A 247 0.61 18.56 -14.99
C ILE A 247 0.39 19.93 -15.64
N ILE A 248 0.72 21.02 -14.95
CA ILE A 248 0.51 22.39 -15.43
C ILE A 248 1.38 22.66 -16.67
N THR A 249 2.65 22.25 -16.63
CA THR A 249 3.59 22.47 -17.75
C THR A 249 3.30 21.61 -18.97
N ASN A 250 2.57 20.49 -18.81
CA ASN A 250 2.20 19.56 -19.87
C ASN A 250 0.68 19.50 -20.12
N ILE A 251 -0.04 20.59 -19.80
CA ILE A 251 -1.51 20.60 -19.82
C ILE A 251 -2.10 20.27 -21.19
N THR A 252 -1.41 20.62 -22.28
CA THR A 252 -1.82 20.32 -23.66
C THR A 252 -1.75 18.83 -24.01
N GLY A 253 -0.88 18.06 -23.33
CA GLY A 253 -0.75 16.62 -23.52
C GLY A 253 -1.80 15.79 -22.76
N ILE A 254 -2.47 16.38 -21.77
CA ILE A 254 -3.41 15.66 -20.90
C ILE A 254 -4.60 15.04 -21.69
N PRO A 255 -5.28 15.74 -22.60
CA PRO A 255 -6.40 15.14 -23.34
C PRO A 255 -5.98 13.88 -24.12
N GLN A 256 -4.82 13.95 -24.80
CA GLN A 256 -4.29 12.81 -25.55
C GLN A 256 -3.91 11.64 -24.61
N MET A 257 -3.27 11.94 -23.47
CA MET A 257 -2.91 10.95 -22.46
C MET A 257 -4.15 10.24 -21.91
N ILE A 258 -5.20 10.99 -21.53
CA ILE A 258 -6.45 10.41 -21.02
C ILE A 258 -7.13 9.55 -22.09
N THR A 259 -7.22 10.05 -23.33
CA THR A 259 -7.77 9.27 -24.45
C THR A 259 -7.00 7.95 -24.64
N ASN A 260 -5.67 7.98 -24.54
CA ASN A 260 -4.82 6.80 -24.67
C ASN A 260 -5.04 5.80 -23.52
N ILE A 261 -5.20 6.29 -22.27
CA ILE A 261 -5.53 5.45 -21.11
C ILE A 261 -6.83 4.68 -21.37
N PHE A 262 -7.90 5.37 -21.74
CA PHE A 262 -9.19 4.73 -22.01
C PHE A 262 -9.13 3.79 -23.22
N TYR A 263 -8.48 4.20 -24.31
CA TYR A 263 -8.35 3.38 -25.50
C TYR A 263 -7.61 2.07 -25.21
N GLN A 264 -6.49 2.12 -24.50
CA GLN A 264 -5.69 0.94 -24.17
C GLN A 264 -6.29 0.08 -23.05
N ALA A 265 -7.14 0.65 -22.18
CA ALA A 265 -7.84 -0.09 -21.13
C ALA A 265 -8.70 -1.24 -21.70
N PHE A 266 -9.18 -1.10 -22.92
CA PHE A 266 -10.02 -2.06 -23.62
C PHE A 266 -9.30 -2.74 -24.80
N GLY A 267 -7.96 -2.77 -24.76
CA GLY A 267 -7.11 -3.53 -25.70
C GLY A 267 -6.65 -2.78 -26.95
N GLY A 268 -7.07 -1.55 -27.15
CA GLY A 268 -6.62 -0.73 -28.28
C GLY A 268 -6.73 -1.42 -29.62
N LYS A 269 -5.65 -1.38 -30.42
CA LYS A 269 -5.56 -2.08 -31.73
C LYS A 269 -5.40 -3.61 -31.58
N GLU A 270 -5.00 -4.10 -30.39
CA GLU A 270 -4.71 -5.52 -30.13
C GLU A 270 -5.89 -6.25 -29.45
N PHE A 271 -7.11 -5.72 -29.59
CA PHE A 271 -8.35 -6.26 -29.00
C PHE A 271 -8.54 -7.77 -29.24
N LEU A 272 -8.03 -8.30 -30.36
CA LEU A 272 -8.17 -9.70 -30.77
C LEU A 272 -7.07 -10.63 -30.21
N GLY A 273 -6.06 -10.14 -29.49
CA GLY A 273 -4.85 -10.90 -29.16
C GLY A 273 -4.72 -11.40 -27.70
N GLY A 274 -5.76 -11.34 -26.87
CA GLY A 274 -5.65 -11.79 -25.45
C GLY A 274 -4.92 -10.79 -24.52
N ALA A 275 -4.46 -9.65 -25.03
CA ALA A 275 -3.74 -8.62 -24.27
C ALA A 275 -4.58 -7.96 -23.18
N ILE A 276 -5.91 -7.85 -23.37
CA ILE A 276 -6.83 -7.21 -22.41
C ILE A 276 -6.72 -7.84 -21.01
N GLY A 277 -6.70 -9.18 -20.94
CA GLY A 277 -6.59 -9.89 -19.65
C GLY A 277 -5.34 -9.50 -18.86
N GLY A 278 -4.22 -9.27 -19.55
CA GLY A 278 -2.97 -8.79 -18.97
C GLY A 278 -3.08 -7.37 -18.43
N VAL A 279 -3.69 -6.45 -19.19
CA VAL A 279 -3.92 -5.05 -18.78
C VAL A 279 -4.79 -4.99 -17.52
N ILE A 280 -5.93 -5.71 -17.53
CA ILE A 280 -6.85 -5.81 -16.38
C ILE A 280 -6.11 -6.37 -15.17
N MET A 281 -5.43 -7.51 -15.34
CA MET A 281 -4.71 -8.18 -14.25
C MET A 281 -3.65 -7.25 -13.63
N GLN A 282 -2.84 -6.57 -14.44
CA GLN A 282 -1.82 -5.65 -13.93
C GLN A 282 -2.45 -4.47 -13.19
N GLY A 283 -3.48 -3.85 -13.74
CA GLY A 283 -4.18 -2.74 -13.09
C GLY A 283 -4.82 -3.15 -11.76
N VAL A 284 -5.54 -4.27 -11.72
CA VAL A 284 -6.18 -4.78 -10.50
C VAL A 284 -5.15 -5.20 -9.45
N ARG A 285 -4.11 -5.94 -9.85
CA ARG A 285 -3.05 -6.45 -8.97
C ARG A 285 -2.26 -5.31 -8.32
N ARG A 286 -1.82 -4.34 -9.12
CA ARG A 286 -1.06 -3.19 -8.60
C ARG A 286 -1.96 -2.19 -7.88
N GLY A 287 -3.22 -2.05 -8.29
CA GLY A 287 -4.23 -1.30 -7.56
C GLY A 287 -4.46 -1.87 -6.17
N LEU A 288 -4.68 -3.19 -6.02
CA LEU A 288 -4.83 -3.83 -4.71
C LEU A 288 -3.57 -3.71 -3.85
N PHE A 289 -2.39 -3.92 -4.45
CA PHE A 289 -1.12 -3.79 -3.74
C PHE A 289 -0.95 -2.39 -3.14
N SER A 290 -1.40 -1.36 -3.86
CA SER A 290 -1.34 0.03 -3.43
C SER A 290 -2.42 0.36 -2.40
N ASN A 291 -3.71 0.19 -2.73
CA ASN A 291 -4.82 0.69 -1.92
C ASN A 291 -5.33 -0.27 -0.83
N GLU A 292 -4.88 -1.53 -0.84
CA GLU A 292 -5.19 -2.58 0.14
C GLU A 292 -6.69 -2.95 0.28
N ALA A 293 -7.59 -2.42 -0.57
CA ALA A 293 -9.03 -2.61 -0.44
C ALA A 293 -9.45 -4.05 -0.73
N GLY A 294 -9.95 -4.75 0.28
CA GLY A 294 -10.34 -6.15 0.22
C GLY A 294 -9.27 -7.13 0.75
N SER A 295 -8.07 -6.66 1.06
CA SER A 295 -7.03 -7.48 1.68
C SER A 295 -7.22 -7.65 3.18
N GLY A 296 -7.94 -6.73 3.82
CA GLY A 296 -8.10 -6.68 5.28
C GLY A 296 -6.92 -6.04 6.02
N ASN A 297 -5.92 -5.50 5.31
CA ASN A 297 -4.75 -4.84 5.89
C ASN A 297 -5.13 -3.60 6.69
N SER A 298 -5.91 -2.71 6.09
CA SER A 298 -6.34 -1.45 6.71
C SER A 298 -7.13 -1.64 8.01
N ASN A 299 -7.62 -2.85 8.26
CA ASN A 299 -8.34 -3.20 9.47
C ASN A 299 -7.49 -3.06 10.73
N TYR A 300 -6.17 -3.22 10.64
CA TYR A 300 -5.27 -3.01 11.77
C TYR A 300 -5.16 -1.52 12.16
N ALA A 301 -5.17 -0.61 11.18
CA ALA A 301 -5.24 0.82 11.45
C ALA A 301 -6.64 1.25 11.91
N ALA A 302 -7.69 0.70 11.28
CA ALA A 302 -9.07 1.05 11.62
C ALA A 302 -9.44 0.65 13.05
N ALA A 303 -8.99 -0.51 13.52
CA ALA A 303 -9.38 -1.07 14.80
C ALA A 303 -8.89 -0.27 16.02
N ILE A 304 -7.79 0.48 15.89
CA ILE A 304 -7.18 1.20 17.03
C ILE A 304 -7.80 2.59 17.28
N VAL A 305 -8.69 3.06 16.39
CA VAL A 305 -9.31 4.37 16.52
C VAL A 305 -10.13 4.47 17.81
N ASP A 306 -10.07 5.61 18.49
CA ASP A 306 -10.94 5.91 19.62
C ASP A 306 -12.19 6.67 19.16
N ILE A 307 -13.13 5.95 18.58
CA ILE A 307 -14.40 6.48 18.07
C ILE A 307 -15.55 5.51 18.39
N GLU A 308 -16.73 6.06 18.68
CA GLU A 308 -17.93 5.26 19.00
C GLU A 308 -18.61 4.68 17.76
N ASP A 309 -18.68 5.44 16.67
CA ASP A 309 -19.43 5.05 15.47
C ASP A 309 -18.53 4.36 14.44
N PRO A 310 -18.69 3.03 14.25
CA PRO A 310 -17.86 2.26 13.30
C PRO A 310 -17.98 2.75 11.86
N ALA A 311 -19.14 3.30 11.46
CA ALA A 311 -19.34 3.78 10.10
C ALA A 311 -18.43 4.97 9.77
N LYS A 312 -18.17 5.85 10.75
CA LYS A 312 -17.24 6.98 10.55
C LYS A 312 -15.84 6.49 10.18
N GLN A 313 -15.31 5.51 10.92
CA GLN A 313 -13.98 4.98 10.64
C GLN A 313 -13.92 4.22 9.31
N GLY A 314 -14.96 3.47 8.97
CA GLY A 314 -15.07 2.83 7.65
C GLY A 314 -15.01 3.85 6.51
N MET A 315 -15.70 4.99 6.64
CA MET A 315 -15.67 6.08 5.68
C MET A 315 -14.28 6.72 5.56
N VAL A 316 -13.59 6.93 6.68
CA VAL A 316 -12.22 7.45 6.70
C VAL A 316 -11.25 6.52 5.92
N GLN A 317 -11.35 5.21 6.12
CA GLN A 317 -10.52 4.25 5.40
C GLN A 317 -10.87 4.16 3.91
N ALA A 318 -12.15 4.34 3.54
CA ALA A 318 -12.56 4.45 2.13
C ALA A 318 -11.93 5.66 1.42
N LEU A 319 -11.80 6.81 2.12
CA LEU A 319 -11.07 7.97 1.57
C LEU A 319 -9.59 7.65 1.35
N GLY A 320 -8.97 6.86 2.24
CA GLY A 320 -7.59 6.43 2.07
C GLY A 320 -7.34 5.72 0.75
N VAL A 321 -8.29 4.89 0.29
CA VAL A 321 -8.24 4.22 -1.03
C VAL A 321 -8.24 5.24 -2.17
N PHE A 322 -9.06 6.30 -2.08
CA PHE A 322 -9.11 7.35 -3.10
C PHE A 322 -7.83 8.16 -3.15
N VAL A 323 -7.34 8.60 -1.99
CA VAL A 323 -6.09 9.37 -1.91
C VAL A 323 -4.91 8.56 -2.47
N ASP A 324 -4.81 7.30 -2.10
CA ASP A 324 -3.75 6.43 -2.58
C ASP A 324 -3.77 6.29 -4.12
N THR A 325 -4.88 5.81 -4.66
CA THR A 325 -4.90 5.38 -6.05
C THR A 325 -5.30 6.50 -7.02
N LEU A 326 -6.39 7.25 -6.72
CA LEU A 326 -6.85 8.30 -7.63
C LEU A 326 -5.95 9.53 -7.61
N VAL A 327 -5.23 9.78 -6.49
CA VAL A 327 -4.32 10.93 -6.40
C VAL A 327 -2.88 10.48 -6.61
N VAL A 328 -2.32 9.64 -5.72
CA VAL A 328 -0.87 9.35 -5.72
C VAL A 328 -0.45 8.45 -6.87
N CYS A 329 -1.19 7.34 -7.15
CA CYS A 329 -0.86 6.47 -8.30
C CYS A 329 -1.10 7.19 -9.64
N SER A 330 -2.15 8.01 -9.75
CA SER A 330 -2.38 8.84 -10.94
C SER A 330 -1.24 9.83 -11.14
N ALA A 331 -0.80 10.49 -10.08
CA ALA A 331 0.34 11.40 -10.10
C ALA A 331 1.59 10.74 -10.70
N THR A 332 1.93 9.54 -10.23
CA THR A 332 3.06 8.75 -10.76
C THR A 332 2.87 8.39 -12.22
N SER A 333 1.67 7.91 -12.58
CA SER A 333 1.38 7.55 -13.97
C SER A 333 1.48 8.75 -14.91
N PHE A 334 1.01 9.92 -14.47
CA PHE A 334 1.05 11.13 -15.28
C PHE A 334 2.48 11.62 -15.52
N VAL A 335 3.36 11.50 -14.53
CA VAL A 335 4.79 11.77 -14.74
C VAL A 335 5.37 10.91 -15.86
N ILE A 336 5.05 9.62 -15.90
CA ILE A 336 5.57 8.72 -16.92
C ILE A 336 4.91 8.97 -18.29
N LEU A 337 3.59 9.12 -18.31
CA LEU A 337 2.81 9.19 -19.56
C LEU A 337 2.88 10.55 -20.25
N LEU A 338 3.27 11.60 -19.54
CA LEU A 338 3.50 12.94 -20.08
C LEU A 338 4.98 13.17 -20.44
N ALA A 339 5.89 12.25 -20.11
CA ALA A 339 7.29 12.37 -20.48
C ALA A 339 7.47 12.18 -22.00
N ASP A 340 8.51 12.82 -22.52
CA ASP A 340 8.92 12.68 -23.92
C ASP A 340 9.31 11.21 -24.18
N ALA A 341 8.53 10.53 -25.01
CA ALA A 341 8.66 9.11 -25.29
C ALA A 341 10.08 8.73 -25.80
N ASP A 342 10.68 9.58 -26.62
CA ASP A 342 12.02 9.33 -27.18
C ASP A 342 13.10 9.38 -26.11
N LYS A 343 12.92 10.23 -25.08
CA LYS A 343 13.88 10.39 -23.99
C LYS A 343 13.78 9.29 -22.93
N VAL A 344 12.64 8.65 -22.82
CA VAL A 344 12.41 7.57 -21.85
C VAL A 344 12.43 6.18 -22.49
N ALA A 345 12.56 6.10 -23.81
CA ALA A 345 12.62 4.83 -24.55
C ALA A 345 13.80 3.96 -24.07
N GLY A 346 13.55 2.68 -23.87
CA GLY A 346 14.56 1.71 -23.44
C GLY A 346 14.83 1.66 -21.94
N PHE A 347 14.29 2.61 -21.14
CA PHE A 347 14.36 2.53 -19.69
C PHE A 347 13.21 1.70 -19.12
N SER A 348 13.46 1.05 -17.98
CA SER A 348 12.48 0.25 -17.26
C SER A 348 12.66 0.40 -15.73
N GLY A 349 11.70 -0.09 -14.93
CA GLY A 349 11.79 -0.02 -13.47
C GLY A 349 11.97 1.42 -12.97
N MET A 350 12.75 1.59 -11.91
CA MET A 350 12.95 2.89 -11.29
C MET A 350 13.69 3.89 -12.18
N THR A 351 14.56 3.39 -13.07
CA THR A 351 15.27 4.26 -14.03
C THR A 351 14.31 4.96 -14.99
N LEU A 352 13.24 4.27 -15.42
CA LEU A 352 12.19 4.89 -16.24
C LEU A 352 11.56 6.09 -15.52
N PHE A 353 11.20 5.93 -14.26
CA PHE A 353 10.58 7.02 -13.49
C PHE A 353 11.56 8.18 -13.25
N GLN A 354 12.83 7.87 -12.96
CA GLN A 354 13.88 8.87 -12.77
C GLN A 354 14.13 9.70 -14.04
N GLU A 355 14.24 9.04 -15.20
CA GLU A 355 14.42 9.74 -16.48
C GLU A 355 13.16 10.54 -16.86
N ALA A 356 11.95 10.00 -16.62
CA ALA A 356 10.72 10.76 -16.81
C ALA A 356 10.70 12.02 -15.93
N MET A 357 11.04 11.92 -14.65
CA MET A 357 11.16 13.07 -13.77
C MET A 357 12.21 14.08 -14.26
N LYS A 358 13.34 13.60 -14.76
CA LYS A 358 14.40 14.45 -15.32
C LYS A 358 13.94 15.21 -16.57
N THR A 359 13.10 14.61 -17.41
CA THR A 359 12.53 15.32 -18.57
C THR A 359 11.66 16.51 -18.17
N HIS A 360 10.95 16.40 -17.03
CA HIS A 360 10.02 17.43 -16.55
C HIS A 360 10.67 18.53 -15.71
N VAL A 361 11.58 18.16 -14.80
CA VAL A 361 12.16 19.08 -13.80
C VAL A 361 13.69 19.19 -13.88
N GLY A 362 14.29 18.67 -14.95
CA GLY A 362 15.72 18.75 -15.20
C GLY A 362 16.55 17.93 -14.20
N TRP A 363 17.74 18.43 -13.88
CA TRP A 363 18.70 17.71 -13.02
C TRP A 363 18.20 17.39 -11.61
N ILE A 364 17.21 18.15 -11.09
CA ILE A 364 16.62 17.92 -9.77
C ILE A 364 15.74 16.65 -9.76
N GLY A 365 15.25 16.18 -10.91
CA GLY A 365 14.32 15.07 -11.01
C GLY A 365 14.83 13.78 -10.39
N ILE A 366 16.09 13.43 -10.64
CA ILE A 366 16.71 12.22 -10.10
C ILE A 366 16.90 12.29 -8.56
N PRO A 367 17.58 13.31 -7.99
CA PRO A 367 17.68 13.48 -6.55
C PRO A 367 16.33 13.51 -5.84
N PHE A 368 15.36 14.23 -6.41
CA PHE A 368 14.00 14.30 -5.86
C PHE A 368 13.36 12.92 -5.80
N THR A 369 13.45 12.12 -6.88
CA THR A 369 12.92 10.75 -6.93
C THR A 369 13.53 9.87 -5.83
N VAL A 370 14.86 9.93 -5.65
CA VAL A 370 15.55 9.15 -4.60
C VAL A 370 15.03 9.52 -3.21
N VAL A 371 14.90 10.82 -2.92
CA VAL A 371 14.42 11.30 -1.61
C VAL A 371 12.97 10.92 -1.36
N VAL A 372 12.10 11.12 -2.33
CA VAL A 372 10.67 10.77 -2.20
C VAL A 372 10.50 9.27 -2.03
N LEU A 373 11.19 8.47 -2.84
CA LEU A 373 11.11 7.02 -2.76
C LEU A 373 11.65 6.49 -1.42
N PHE A 374 12.72 7.09 -0.91
CA PHE A 374 13.24 6.75 0.42
C PHE A 374 12.18 6.97 1.50
N PHE A 375 11.53 8.13 1.55
CA PHE A 375 10.52 8.43 2.55
C PHE A 375 9.25 7.59 2.38
N PHE A 376 8.79 7.36 1.14
CA PHE A 376 7.66 6.49 0.83
C PHE A 376 7.92 5.06 1.28
N SER A 377 9.11 4.53 0.99
CA SER A 377 9.50 3.18 1.41
C SER A 377 9.65 3.08 2.92
N LEU A 378 10.29 4.06 3.55
CA LEU A 378 10.48 4.08 4.99
C LEU A 378 9.14 4.13 5.74
N SER A 379 8.20 4.98 5.29
CA SER A 379 6.86 5.04 5.90
C SER A 379 6.12 3.71 5.78
N THR A 380 6.19 3.04 4.63
CA THR A 380 5.55 1.73 4.44
C THR A 380 6.23 0.65 5.29
N ILE A 381 7.56 0.60 5.37
CA ILE A 381 8.27 -0.35 6.25
C ILE A 381 7.80 -0.18 7.70
N LEU A 382 7.73 1.06 8.19
CA LEU A 382 7.25 1.34 9.54
C LEU A 382 5.77 0.97 9.72
N GLY A 383 4.92 1.30 8.75
CA GLY A 383 3.49 1.02 8.78
C GLY A 383 3.19 -0.49 8.80
N VAL A 384 3.81 -1.26 7.91
CA VAL A 384 3.61 -2.73 7.90
C VAL A 384 4.28 -3.41 9.09
N THR A 385 5.35 -2.80 9.67
CA THR A 385 5.91 -3.26 10.95
C THR A 385 4.88 -3.11 12.06
N TYR A 386 4.15 -2.01 12.11
CA TYR A 386 3.06 -1.81 13.06
C TYR A 386 1.92 -2.82 12.82
N TYR A 387 1.51 -3.04 11.58
CA TYR A 387 0.46 -4.02 11.24
C TYR A 387 0.86 -5.44 11.66
N GLY A 388 2.08 -5.85 11.34
CA GLY A 388 2.56 -7.19 11.69
C GLY A 388 2.71 -7.39 13.19
N LYS A 389 3.16 -6.38 13.94
CA LYS A 389 3.15 -6.40 15.40
C LYS A 389 1.74 -6.63 15.94
N ASN A 390 0.75 -5.89 15.43
CA ASN A 390 -0.65 -6.08 15.81
C ASN A 390 -1.14 -7.48 15.41
N ALA A 391 -0.87 -7.94 14.19
CA ALA A 391 -1.22 -9.28 13.73
C ALA A 391 -0.63 -10.38 14.63
N MET A 392 0.66 -10.29 14.99
CA MET A 392 1.33 -11.25 15.87
C MET A 392 0.73 -11.27 17.28
N SER A 393 0.21 -10.15 17.76
CA SER A 393 -0.45 -10.07 19.07
C SER A 393 -1.76 -10.90 19.15
N PHE A 394 -2.35 -11.25 18.00
CA PHE A 394 -3.47 -12.20 17.94
C PHE A 394 -3.05 -13.63 18.29
N LEU A 395 -1.86 -14.04 17.86
CA LEU A 395 -1.32 -15.36 18.15
C LEU A 395 -0.83 -15.47 19.60
N SER A 396 -0.08 -14.45 20.06
CA SER A 396 0.45 -14.39 21.42
C SER A 396 0.86 -12.97 21.80
N GLU A 397 0.61 -12.61 23.06
CA GLU A 397 1.02 -11.32 23.63
C GLU A 397 2.44 -11.35 24.25
N LYS A 398 3.20 -12.42 24.04
CA LYS A 398 4.55 -12.55 24.59
C LYS A 398 5.51 -11.56 23.94
N THR A 399 6.21 -10.79 24.74
CA THR A 399 7.24 -9.81 24.31
C THR A 399 8.35 -10.43 23.43
N VAL A 400 8.61 -11.73 23.60
CA VAL A 400 9.60 -12.45 22.80
C VAL A 400 9.18 -12.49 21.34
N LEU A 401 7.90 -12.76 21.04
CA LEU A 401 7.38 -12.83 19.68
C LEU A 401 7.45 -11.47 18.98
N ASP A 402 7.16 -10.40 19.72
CA ASP A 402 7.30 -9.02 19.24
C ASP A 402 8.76 -8.69 18.86
N LYS A 403 9.71 -9.06 19.71
CA LYS A 403 11.15 -8.88 19.41
C LYS A 403 11.61 -9.71 18.21
N LEU A 404 11.16 -10.96 18.09
CA LEU A 404 11.48 -11.81 16.94
C LEU A 404 10.93 -11.22 15.65
N TYR A 405 9.72 -10.67 15.66
CA TYR A 405 9.16 -10.00 14.51
C TYR A 405 9.96 -8.75 14.10
N HIS A 406 10.37 -7.91 15.06
CA HIS A 406 11.22 -6.75 14.73
C HIS A 406 12.58 -7.16 14.16
N LEU A 407 13.20 -8.24 14.67
CA LEU A 407 14.43 -8.79 14.10
C LEU A 407 14.21 -9.30 12.68
N LEU A 408 13.08 -9.98 12.43
CA LEU A 408 12.69 -10.41 11.09
C LEU A 408 12.56 -9.22 10.14
N VAL A 409 11.89 -8.13 10.57
CA VAL A 409 11.77 -6.90 9.77
C VAL A 409 13.14 -6.35 9.37
N VAL A 410 14.04 -6.19 10.35
CA VAL A 410 15.42 -5.70 10.10
C VAL A 410 16.16 -6.59 9.10
N TRP A 411 16.08 -7.90 9.29
CA TRP A 411 16.68 -8.88 8.39
C TRP A 411 16.10 -8.77 6.97
N MET A 412 14.78 -8.59 6.85
CA MET A 412 14.12 -8.48 5.56
C MET A 412 14.40 -7.16 4.84
N VAL A 413 14.68 -6.07 5.57
CA VAL A 413 15.18 -4.83 4.96
C VAL A 413 16.54 -5.06 4.31
N TYR A 414 17.46 -5.73 5.01
CA TYR A 414 18.79 -6.06 4.46
C TYR A 414 18.71 -6.97 3.25
N ILE A 415 17.99 -8.08 3.36
CA ILE A 415 17.85 -9.06 2.28
C ILE A 415 17.14 -8.44 1.07
N GLY A 416 16.09 -7.68 1.30
CA GLY A 416 15.31 -7.04 0.23
C GLY A 416 16.14 -6.10 -0.64
N GLY A 417 17.05 -5.34 -0.04
CA GLY A 417 17.96 -4.47 -0.80
C GLY A 417 18.94 -5.25 -1.69
N ILE A 418 19.27 -6.50 -1.34
CA ILE A 418 20.23 -7.34 -2.09
C ILE A 418 19.53 -8.25 -3.10
N GLU A 419 18.28 -8.65 -2.84
CA GLU A 419 17.53 -9.66 -3.61
C GLU A 419 17.14 -9.13 -4.99
N GLN A 420 16.80 -10.04 -5.90
CA GLN A 420 16.30 -9.67 -7.23
C GLN A 420 14.85 -9.18 -7.16
N ASN A 421 14.55 -8.11 -7.87
CA ASN A 421 13.24 -7.45 -7.90
C ASN A 421 12.07 -8.42 -8.16
N PHE A 422 12.22 -9.36 -9.10
CA PHE A 422 11.16 -10.32 -9.44
C PHE A 422 10.71 -11.19 -8.25
N PHE A 423 11.65 -11.69 -7.45
CA PHE A 423 11.33 -12.57 -6.32
C PHE A 423 10.62 -11.85 -5.18
N VAL A 424 11.05 -10.63 -4.86
CA VAL A 424 10.42 -9.86 -3.76
C VAL A 424 8.97 -9.51 -4.08
N TRP A 425 8.67 -9.18 -5.34
CA TRP A 425 7.29 -8.97 -5.79
C TRP A 425 6.46 -10.26 -5.75
N SER A 426 7.03 -11.40 -6.17
CA SER A 426 6.33 -12.68 -6.17
C SER A 426 5.92 -13.09 -4.75
N LEU A 427 6.78 -12.87 -3.77
CA LEU A 427 6.51 -13.16 -2.35
C LEU A 427 5.42 -12.23 -1.76
N ALA A 428 5.49 -10.94 -2.07
CA ALA A 428 4.48 -9.97 -1.64
C ALA A 428 3.09 -10.31 -2.20
N ASP A 429 3.01 -10.61 -3.50
CA ASP A 429 1.78 -10.96 -4.21
C ASP A 429 1.18 -12.29 -3.71
N PHE A 430 2.02 -13.26 -3.32
CA PHE A 430 1.59 -14.52 -2.73
C PHE A 430 0.87 -14.32 -1.40
N GLY A 431 1.50 -13.61 -0.47
CA GLY A 431 0.89 -13.34 0.83
C GLY A 431 -0.37 -12.48 0.71
N LEU A 432 -0.31 -11.41 -0.11
CA LEU A 432 -1.44 -10.53 -0.38
C LEU A 432 -2.62 -11.29 -1.01
N GLY A 433 -2.34 -12.21 -1.93
CA GLY A 433 -3.37 -13.02 -2.56
C GLY A 433 -4.12 -13.91 -1.57
N ILE A 434 -3.40 -14.65 -0.73
CA ILE A 434 -4.01 -15.55 0.26
C ILE A 434 -4.83 -14.78 1.28
N MET A 435 -4.28 -13.70 1.86
CA MET A 435 -5.01 -12.92 2.85
C MET A 435 -6.26 -12.24 2.24
N THR A 436 -6.21 -11.83 0.98
CA THR A 436 -7.35 -11.26 0.27
C THR A 436 -8.47 -12.29 0.10
N VAL A 437 -8.16 -13.51 -0.32
CA VAL A 437 -9.15 -14.60 -0.43
C VAL A 437 -9.83 -14.85 0.90
N ILE A 438 -9.04 -15.01 1.97
CA ILE A 438 -9.57 -15.27 3.32
C ILE A 438 -10.45 -14.10 3.77
N ASN A 439 -9.97 -12.86 3.63
CA ASN A 439 -10.73 -11.68 4.06
C ASN A 439 -12.08 -11.58 3.32
N ILE A 440 -12.08 -11.65 1.99
CA ILE A 440 -13.30 -11.52 1.18
C ILE A 440 -14.32 -12.58 1.55
N ILE A 441 -13.91 -13.85 1.64
CA ILE A 441 -14.81 -14.96 2.01
C ILE A 441 -15.41 -14.72 3.41
N CYS A 442 -14.63 -14.19 4.35
CA CYS A 442 -15.09 -13.95 5.71
C CYS A 442 -15.99 -12.71 5.84
N ILE A 443 -15.71 -11.61 5.13
CA ILE A 443 -16.48 -10.37 5.33
C ILE A 443 -17.83 -10.35 4.61
N ILE A 444 -17.98 -11.05 3.48
CA ILE A 444 -19.23 -11.06 2.71
C ILE A 444 -20.43 -11.51 3.58
N PRO A 445 -20.41 -12.67 4.26
CA PRO A 445 -21.56 -13.16 5.04
C PRO A 445 -21.90 -12.28 6.25
N ILE A 446 -20.93 -11.55 6.79
CA ILE A 446 -21.12 -10.70 7.98
C ILE A 446 -21.30 -9.22 7.67
N SER A 447 -21.21 -8.84 6.40
CA SER A 447 -21.25 -7.44 5.93
C SER A 447 -22.52 -6.68 6.33
N LYS A 448 -23.65 -7.39 6.54
CA LYS A 448 -24.90 -6.80 6.98
C LYS A 448 -24.73 -5.93 8.22
N VAL A 449 -23.88 -6.36 9.16
CA VAL A 449 -23.62 -5.62 10.41
C VAL A 449 -23.05 -4.23 10.12
N ALA A 450 -22.02 -4.13 9.27
CA ALA A 450 -21.43 -2.84 8.88
C ALA A 450 -22.43 -1.96 8.11
N ILE A 451 -23.24 -2.57 7.22
CA ILE A 451 -24.24 -1.87 6.43
C ILE A 451 -25.37 -1.31 7.33
N ASP A 452 -25.77 -2.01 8.36
CA ASP A 452 -26.79 -1.55 9.31
C ASP A 452 -26.27 -0.39 10.18
N HIS A 453 -24.98 -0.40 10.57
CA HIS A 453 -24.33 0.77 11.19
C HIS A 453 -24.30 1.97 10.25
N LEU A 454 -24.04 1.79 8.94
CA LEU A 454 -24.12 2.87 7.96
C LEU A 454 -25.52 3.50 7.91
N LYS A 455 -26.58 2.68 7.87
CA LYS A 455 -27.97 3.17 7.88
C LYS A 455 -28.27 3.96 9.14
N THR A 456 -27.84 3.47 10.30
CA THR A 456 -28.01 4.17 11.59
C THR A 456 -27.30 5.52 11.57
N TYR A 457 -26.08 5.59 11.04
CA TYR A 457 -25.35 6.84 10.86
C TYR A 457 -26.11 7.81 9.96
N GLU A 458 -26.65 7.35 8.82
CA GLU A 458 -27.41 8.18 7.88
C GLU A 458 -28.70 8.75 8.50
N VAL A 459 -29.40 7.98 9.34
CA VAL A 459 -30.57 8.47 10.08
C VAL A 459 -30.17 9.58 11.06
N LYS A 460 -29.11 9.37 11.84
CA LYS A 460 -28.58 10.40 12.74
C LYS A 460 -28.17 11.67 11.99
N LEU A 461 -27.54 11.52 10.82
CA LEU A 461 -27.14 12.66 9.99
C LEU A 461 -28.32 13.48 9.47
N LYS A 462 -29.42 12.81 9.09
CA LYS A 462 -30.66 13.50 8.64
C LYS A 462 -31.34 14.26 9.78
N ASN A 463 -31.32 13.72 11.00
CA ASN A 463 -31.94 14.36 12.16
C ASN A 463 -31.13 15.56 12.68
N ASN A 464 -29.84 15.66 12.32
CA ASN A 464 -28.96 16.76 12.73
C ASN A 464 -28.79 17.85 11.65
N ARG A 465 -29.38 17.66 10.48
CA ARG A 465 -29.50 18.65 9.38
C ARG A 465 -30.87 19.30 9.41
#